data_eb06b4aca2fb6aa6b9736d00206c4e7a
#
_entry.id   eb06b4aca2fb6aa6b9736d00206c4e7a
#
_cell.length_a   1.000
_cell.length_b   1.000
_cell.length_c   1.000
_cell.angle_alpha   90.00
_cell.angle_beta   90.00
_cell.angle_gamma   90.00
#
_symmetry.space_group_name_H-M   'P 1'
#
loop_
_entity.id
_entity.type
_entity.pdbx_description
1 polymer ?
#
loop_
_entity_poly.entity_id
_entity_poly.type
_entity_poly.pdbx_seq_one_letter_code
_entity_poly.pdbx_strand_id
1 'polypeptide(L)'
;HLCDRRQRQMCIRDRNKMAWNKYENEVPLKPGVIEFLDWCQEKDMTMGIGTSNSRELAEVVLNELGVRQYFSSLRTACEVKQGKPSPDIYLKVAEDLQTPPEKCLVFEDVVSGIQAGKAAGMKTCAVYDSSCYDNEEEKRAVADYYIHSFEQLRGGK
;
A
#
# COMPACT_ATOMS: atom_id res chain seq x y z
N HIS A 1 -33.12 -8.92 9.36
CA HIS A 1 -31.80 -8.68 9.94
C HIS A 1 -31.23 -7.37 9.38
N LEU A 2 -31.74 -6.26 9.92
CA LEU A 2 -31.18 -4.95 9.72
C LEU A 2 -30.09 -4.75 10.80
N CYS A 3 -28.89 -5.14 10.50
CA CYS A 3 -27.73 -4.64 11.23
C CYS A 3 -27.63 -3.16 10.86
N ASP A 4 -28.00 -2.31 11.83
CA ASP A 4 -28.20 -0.88 11.68
C ASP A 4 -26.95 -0.23 11.05
N ARG A 5 -27.14 0.55 9.99
CA ARG A 5 -26.07 1.36 9.36
C ARG A 5 -25.34 2.22 10.40
N ARG A 6 -26.01 2.63 11.49
CA ARG A 6 -25.39 3.37 12.59
C ARG A 6 -24.40 2.51 13.39
N GLN A 7 -24.69 1.24 13.64
CA GLN A 7 -23.76 0.32 14.32
C GLN A 7 -22.55 0.01 13.47
N ARG A 8 -22.69 -0.14 12.14
CA ARG A 8 -21.55 -0.31 11.23
C ARG A 8 -20.67 0.94 11.19
N GLN A 9 -21.25 2.14 11.18
CA GLN A 9 -20.49 3.39 11.24
C GLN A 9 -19.79 3.59 12.59
N MET A 10 -20.41 3.19 13.70
CA MET A 10 -19.79 3.22 15.03
C MET A 10 -18.62 2.22 15.12
N CYS A 11 -18.77 0.98 14.65
CA CYS A 11 -17.69 -0.01 14.64
C CYS A 11 -16.51 0.40 13.74
N ILE A 12 -16.77 1.12 12.64
CA ILE A 12 -15.73 1.67 11.78
C ILE A 12 -15.01 2.84 12.47
N ARG A 13 -15.77 3.73 13.13
CA ARG A 13 -15.20 4.84 13.92
C ARG A 13 -14.36 4.37 15.11
N ASP A 14 -14.81 3.34 15.82
CA ASP A 14 -14.07 2.80 16.97
C ASP A 14 -12.84 2.04 16.54
N ARG A 15 -12.88 1.28 15.44
CA ARG A 15 -11.70 0.68 14.83
C ARG A 15 -10.71 1.72 14.33
N ASN A 16 -11.21 2.80 13.72
CA ASN A 16 -10.36 3.90 13.28
C ASN A 16 -9.72 4.60 14.48
N LYS A 17 -10.44 4.84 15.59
CA LYS A 17 -9.86 5.42 16.82
C LYS A 17 -8.80 4.52 17.46
N MET A 18 -9.01 3.20 17.52
CA MET A 18 -8.01 2.25 18.01
C MET A 18 -6.82 2.15 17.07
N ALA A 19 -7.04 2.18 15.76
CA ALA A 19 -5.99 2.26 14.76
C ALA A 19 -5.23 3.58 14.87
N TRP A 20 -5.90 4.71 15.05
CA TRP A 20 -5.29 6.03 15.26
C TRP A 20 -4.29 6.03 16.41
N ASN A 21 -4.69 5.56 17.60
CA ASN A 21 -3.80 5.49 18.76
C ASN A 21 -2.59 4.57 18.53
N LYS A 22 -2.73 3.56 17.69
CA LYS A 22 -1.66 2.61 17.37
C LYS A 22 -0.72 3.12 16.28
N TYR A 23 -1.25 3.86 15.30
CA TYR A 23 -0.47 4.45 14.20
C TYR A 23 0.19 5.77 14.58
N GLU A 24 -0.41 6.57 15.47
CA GLU A 24 0.20 7.82 15.98
C GLU A 24 1.54 7.61 16.72
N ASN A 25 1.80 6.42 17.23
CA ASN A 25 2.94 6.20 18.12
C ASN A 25 3.85 5.00 17.81
N GLU A 26 3.52 4.11 16.86
CA GLU A 26 4.15 2.78 16.87
C GLU A 26 4.51 2.16 15.50
N VAL A 27 4.23 2.76 14.35
CA VAL A 27 4.56 2.15 13.06
C VAL A 27 5.67 2.94 12.35
N PRO A 28 6.94 2.55 12.54
CA PRO A 28 8.03 3.17 11.81
C PRO A 28 8.00 2.75 10.35
N LEU A 29 8.62 3.56 9.49
CA LEU A 29 8.91 3.14 8.12
C LEU A 29 9.79 1.89 8.10
N LYS A 30 9.54 1.01 7.16
CA LYS A 30 10.45 -0.13 6.92
C LYS A 30 11.86 0.38 6.57
N PRO A 31 12.92 -0.36 6.97
CA PRO A 31 14.30 0.06 6.68
C PRO A 31 14.54 0.31 5.19
N GLY A 32 15.20 1.40 4.86
CA GLY A 32 15.57 1.79 3.49
C GLY A 32 14.47 2.46 2.67
N VAL A 33 13.27 2.69 3.23
CA VAL A 33 12.14 3.30 2.49
C VAL A 33 12.47 4.72 2.05
N ILE A 34 12.99 5.56 2.93
CA ILE A 34 13.27 6.97 2.58
C ILE A 34 14.26 7.05 1.42
N GLU A 35 15.36 6.32 1.52
CA GLU A 35 16.40 6.32 0.50
C GLU A 35 15.90 5.75 -0.84
N PHE A 36 14.98 4.79 -0.78
CA PHE A 36 14.33 4.26 -1.97
C PHE A 36 13.39 5.28 -2.60
N LEU A 37 12.60 6.01 -1.81
CA LEU A 37 11.71 7.07 -2.30
C LEU A 37 12.50 8.22 -2.91
N ASP A 38 13.60 8.64 -2.27
CA ASP A 38 14.52 9.66 -2.81
C ASP A 38 15.10 9.21 -4.14
N TRP A 39 15.58 7.96 -4.23
CA TRP A 39 16.11 7.40 -5.47
C TRP A 39 15.03 7.36 -6.58
N CYS A 40 13.79 6.98 -6.28
CA CYS A 40 12.70 7.02 -7.25
C CYS A 40 12.46 8.45 -7.75
N GLN A 41 12.48 9.44 -6.86
CA GLN A 41 12.30 10.85 -7.21
C GLN A 41 13.45 11.37 -8.09
N GLU A 42 14.70 11.02 -7.78
CA GLU A 42 15.88 11.35 -8.60
C GLU A 42 15.81 10.74 -10.00
N LYS A 43 15.08 9.66 -10.17
CA LYS A 43 14.86 8.97 -11.46
C LYS A 43 13.57 9.41 -12.17
N ASP A 44 12.93 10.48 -11.72
CA ASP A 44 11.65 10.96 -12.23
C ASP A 44 10.55 9.89 -12.27
N MET A 45 10.58 8.92 -11.35
CA MET A 45 9.54 7.92 -11.21
C MET A 45 8.34 8.49 -10.48
N THR A 46 7.15 8.37 -11.06
CA THR A 46 5.91 8.73 -10.39
C THR A 46 5.50 7.65 -9.39
N MET A 47 5.03 8.08 -8.22
CA MET A 47 4.67 7.16 -7.13
C MET A 47 3.25 7.41 -6.65
N GLY A 48 2.55 6.33 -6.30
CA GLY A 48 1.19 6.39 -5.77
C GLY A 48 0.92 5.31 -4.74
N ILE A 49 -0.13 5.49 -3.98
CA ILE A 49 -0.57 4.57 -2.91
C ILE A 49 -1.99 4.10 -3.18
N GLY A 50 -2.18 2.78 -3.10
CA GLY A 50 -3.49 2.13 -3.04
C GLY A 50 -3.67 1.42 -1.70
N THR A 51 -4.50 1.94 -0.80
CA THR A 51 -4.67 1.42 0.56
C THR A 51 -6.10 0.97 0.86
N SER A 52 -6.24 -0.05 1.71
CA SER A 52 -7.53 -0.46 2.27
C SER A 52 -7.99 0.40 3.45
N ASN A 53 -7.12 1.27 3.98
CA ASN A 53 -7.43 2.21 5.04
C ASN A 53 -8.32 3.38 4.55
N SER A 54 -8.91 4.12 5.48
CA SER A 54 -9.60 5.36 5.15
C SER A 54 -8.60 6.43 4.68
N ARG A 55 -9.10 7.40 3.88
CA ARG A 55 -8.26 8.49 3.39
C ARG A 55 -7.69 9.32 4.55
N GLU A 56 -8.51 9.64 5.52
CA GLU A 56 -8.10 10.42 6.69
C GLU A 56 -6.95 9.78 7.43
N LEU A 57 -7.03 8.46 7.68
CA LEU A 57 -5.97 7.72 8.36
C LEU A 57 -4.69 7.69 7.50
N ALA A 58 -4.82 7.41 6.20
CA ALA A 58 -3.68 7.36 5.31
C ALA A 58 -2.95 8.71 5.21
N GLU A 59 -3.69 9.82 5.09
CA GLU A 59 -3.11 11.16 5.03
C GLU A 59 -2.38 11.52 6.33
N VAL A 60 -2.96 11.22 7.49
CA VAL A 60 -2.31 11.50 8.78
C VAL A 60 -1.01 10.71 8.90
N VAL A 61 -1.04 9.40 8.68
CA VAL A 61 0.14 8.53 8.79
C VAL A 61 1.25 8.97 7.84
N LEU A 62 0.93 9.24 6.57
CA LEU A 62 1.93 9.66 5.58
C LEU A 62 2.56 11.03 5.91
N ASN A 63 1.78 11.96 6.46
CA ASN A 63 2.30 13.27 6.88
C ASN A 63 3.19 13.15 8.12
N GLU A 64 2.78 12.38 9.13
CA GLU A 64 3.58 12.16 10.33
C GLU A 64 4.90 11.45 10.04
N LEU A 65 4.89 10.49 9.12
CA LEU A 65 6.10 9.81 8.64
C LEU A 65 6.96 10.69 7.72
N GLY A 66 6.47 11.88 7.33
CA GLY A 66 7.19 12.81 6.46
C GLY A 66 7.37 12.30 5.03
N VAL A 67 6.48 11.42 4.55
CA VAL A 67 6.60 10.81 3.21
C VAL A 67 5.47 11.17 2.25
N ARG A 68 4.47 11.92 2.69
CA ARG A 68 3.30 12.25 1.86
C ARG A 68 3.66 12.92 0.54
N GLN A 69 4.68 13.76 0.53
CA GLN A 69 5.12 14.54 -0.63
C GLN A 69 5.67 13.70 -1.78
N TYR A 70 6.08 12.46 -1.54
CA TYR A 70 6.59 11.57 -2.59
C TYR A 70 5.48 11.04 -3.51
N PHE A 71 4.23 11.06 -3.05
CA PHE A 71 3.13 10.36 -3.72
C PHE A 71 2.19 11.34 -4.43
N SER A 72 2.11 11.22 -5.74
CA SER A 72 1.20 12.01 -6.60
C SER A 72 -0.23 11.50 -6.57
N SER A 73 -0.45 10.23 -6.25
CA SER A 73 -1.77 9.61 -6.11
C SER A 73 -1.90 8.89 -4.77
N LEU A 74 -3.06 9.05 -4.13
CA LEU A 74 -3.49 8.26 -2.98
C LEU A 74 -4.93 7.82 -3.22
N ARG A 75 -5.15 6.51 -3.34
CA ARG A 75 -6.47 5.91 -3.49
C ARG A 75 -6.79 4.96 -2.36
N THR A 76 -8.05 4.95 -1.95
CA THR A 76 -8.54 4.14 -0.84
C THR A 76 -9.61 3.17 -1.31
N ALA A 77 -9.87 2.11 -0.52
CA ALA A 77 -10.89 1.11 -0.86
C ALA A 77 -12.30 1.71 -1.02
N CYS A 78 -12.59 2.85 -0.38
CA CYS A 78 -13.88 3.52 -0.50
C CYS A 78 -14.09 4.21 -1.86
N GLU A 79 -13.05 4.39 -2.65
CA GLU A 79 -13.07 5.09 -3.94
C GLU A 79 -13.14 4.13 -5.15
N VAL A 80 -13.23 2.84 -4.89
CA VAL A 80 -13.28 1.79 -5.90
C VAL A 80 -14.48 0.87 -5.66
N LYS A 81 -14.90 0.14 -6.70
CA LYS A 81 -16.06 -0.75 -6.61
C LYS A 81 -15.77 -1.98 -5.74
N GLN A 82 -14.59 -2.55 -5.90
CA GLN A 82 -14.14 -3.73 -5.19
C GLN A 82 -12.75 -3.50 -4.59
N GLY A 83 -12.58 -3.92 -3.33
CA GLY A 83 -11.29 -3.91 -2.65
C GLY A 83 -10.39 -5.07 -3.08
N LYS A 84 -9.15 -5.08 -2.59
CA LYS A 84 -8.19 -6.19 -2.80
C LYS A 84 -8.84 -7.54 -2.41
N PRO A 85 -8.69 -8.59 -3.21
CA PRO A 85 -7.73 -8.79 -4.29
C PRO A 85 -8.17 -8.27 -5.68
N SER A 86 -9.27 -7.51 -5.81
CA SER A 86 -9.64 -6.89 -7.07
C SER A 86 -8.58 -5.87 -7.52
N PRO A 87 -8.32 -5.73 -8.85
CA PRO A 87 -7.32 -4.82 -9.38
C PRO A 87 -7.71 -3.33 -9.31
N ASP A 88 -8.97 -3.03 -9.00
CA ASP A 88 -9.59 -1.70 -9.16
C ASP A 88 -8.74 -0.57 -8.57
N ILE A 89 -8.20 -0.76 -7.36
CA ILE A 89 -7.46 0.28 -6.66
C ILE A 89 -6.13 0.60 -7.37
N TYR A 90 -5.42 -0.40 -7.86
CA TYR A 90 -4.14 -0.20 -8.56
C TYR A 90 -4.33 0.34 -9.96
N LEU A 91 -5.38 -0.11 -10.66
CA LEU A 91 -5.74 0.48 -11.96
C LEU A 91 -6.08 1.97 -11.82
N LYS A 92 -6.77 2.34 -10.72
CA LYS A 92 -7.10 3.74 -10.45
C LYS A 92 -5.86 4.59 -10.13
N VAL A 93 -4.91 4.04 -9.37
CA VAL A 93 -3.62 4.70 -9.12
C VAL A 93 -2.82 4.86 -10.41
N ALA A 94 -2.75 3.83 -11.25
CA ALA A 94 -2.05 3.89 -12.52
C ALA A 94 -2.64 4.94 -13.48
N GLU A 95 -3.99 5.06 -13.50
CA GLU A 95 -4.70 6.11 -14.24
C GLU A 95 -4.29 7.51 -13.76
N ASP A 96 -4.28 7.75 -12.45
CA ASP A 96 -3.86 9.04 -11.88
C ASP A 96 -2.40 9.38 -12.23
N LEU A 97 -1.52 8.38 -12.23
CA LEU A 97 -0.11 8.53 -12.57
C LEU A 97 0.13 8.59 -14.09
N GLN A 98 -0.91 8.43 -14.91
CA GLN A 98 -0.81 8.37 -16.37
C GLN A 98 0.23 7.33 -16.85
N THR A 99 0.32 6.22 -16.12
CA THR A 99 1.30 5.17 -16.37
C THR A 99 0.57 3.86 -16.71
N PRO A 100 0.88 3.21 -17.84
CA PRO A 100 0.26 1.94 -18.18
C PRO A 100 0.62 0.85 -17.16
N PRO A 101 -0.34 -0.03 -16.79
CA PRO A 101 -0.14 -1.05 -15.75
C PRO A 101 1.11 -1.92 -15.93
N GLU A 102 1.43 -2.30 -17.15
CA GLU A 102 2.61 -3.12 -17.46
C GLU A 102 3.96 -2.44 -17.16
N LYS A 103 3.95 -1.12 -16.93
CA LYS A 103 5.11 -0.32 -16.50
C LYS A 103 5.10 -0.02 -15.00
N CYS A 104 4.11 -0.53 -14.27
CA CYS A 104 4.00 -0.34 -12.84
C CYS A 104 4.59 -1.52 -12.06
N LEU A 105 5.22 -1.21 -10.94
CA LEU A 105 5.65 -2.17 -9.92
C LEU A 105 4.91 -1.88 -8.62
N VAL A 106 4.23 -2.89 -8.08
CA VAL A 106 3.50 -2.81 -6.81
C VAL A 106 4.32 -3.45 -5.71
N PHE A 107 4.55 -2.74 -4.62
CA PHE A 107 5.11 -3.29 -3.38
C PHE A 107 3.98 -3.59 -2.39
N GLU A 108 3.94 -4.82 -1.89
CA GLU A 108 2.89 -5.30 -0.99
C GLU A 108 3.42 -6.29 0.04
N ASP A 109 2.81 -6.27 1.21
CA ASP A 109 3.16 -7.17 2.32
C ASP A 109 2.08 -8.24 2.59
N VAL A 110 0.94 -8.17 1.89
CA VAL A 110 -0.18 -9.11 2.00
C VAL A 110 -0.49 -9.80 0.66
N VAL A 111 -0.86 -11.08 0.71
CA VAL A 111 -1.17 -11.90 -0.49
C VAL A 111 -2.27 -11.27 -1.33
N SER A 112 -3.35 -10.77 -0.70
CA SER A 112 -4.46 -10.15 -1.43
C SER A 112 -4.05 -8.88 -2.21
N GLY A 113 -3.09 -8.12 -1.69
CA GLY A 113 -2.52 -6.96 -2.38
C GLY A 113 -1.65 -7.36 -3.56
N ILE A 114 -0.83 -8.41 -3.40
CA ILE A 114 -0.01 -8.97 -4.48
C ILE A 114 -0.92 -9.48 -5.62
N GLN A 115 -1.98 -10.22 -5.27
CA GLN A 115 -2.97 -10.71 -6.23
C GLN A 115 -3.65 -9.56 -6.98
N ALA A 116 -4.02 -8.48 -6.29
CA ALA A 116 -4.61 -7.29 -6.91
C ALA A 116 -3.66 -6.62 -7.91
N GLY A 117 -2.38 -6.50 -7.59
CA GLY A 117 -1.36 -5.98 -8.51
C GLY A 117 -1.20 -6.85 -9.76
N LYS A 118 -1.15 -8.17 -9.58
CA LYS A 118 -1.08 -9.11 -10.71
C LYS A 118 -2.35 -9.07 -11.57
N ALA A 119 -3.52 -9.02 -10.95
CA ALA A 119 -4.80 -8.90 -11.66
C ALA A 119 -4.89 -7.58 -12.44
N ALA A 120 -4.21 -6.52 -11.99
CA ALA A 120 -4.08 -5.26 -12.71
C ALA A 120 -3.10 -5.32 -13.90
N GLY A 121 -2.40 -6.42 -14.11
CA GLY A 121 -1.36 -6.54 -15.14
C GLY A 121 -0.02 -5.89 -14.78
N MET A 122 0.20 -5.62 -13.48
CA MET A 122 1.41 -5.00 -12.96
C MET A 122 2.43 -6.06 -12.53
N LYS A 123 3.70 -5.67 -12.46
CA LYS A 123 4.70 -6.43 -11.71
C LYS A 123 4.50 -6.24 -10.22
N THR A 124 4.85 -7.26 -9.44
CA THR A 124 4.65 -7.24 -7.98
C THR A 124 5.92 -7.62 -7.25
N CYS A 125 6.18 -6.92 -6.16
CA CYS A 125 7.25 -7.20 -5.23
C CYS A 125 6.66 -7.41 -3.84
N ALA A 126 6.74 -8.62 -3.33
CA ALA A 126 6.36 -8.91 -1.95
C ALA A 126 7.42 -8.35 -0.99
N VAL A 127 6.96 -7.72 0.07
CA VAL A 127 7.81 -7.14 1.13
C VAL A 127 7.60 -7.93 2.41
N TYR A 128 8.69 -8.29 3.07
CA TYR A 128 8.62 -8.92 4.40
C TYR A 128 7.92 -8.00 5.42
N ASP A 129 7.05 -8.59 6.21
CA ASP A 129 6.44 -7.93 7.35
C ASP A 129 6.20 -8.95 8.48
N SER A 130 6.86 -8.73 9.64
CA SER A 130 6.73 -9.60 10.80
C SER A 130 5.36 -9.55 11.46
N SER A 131 4.56 -8.51 11.20
CA SER A 131 3.20 -8.35 11.72
C SER A 131 2.13 -8.94 10.79
N CYS A 132 2.52 -9.36 9.58
CA CYS A 132 1.60 -9.96 8.62
C CYS A 132 1.35 -11.43 8.95
N TYR A 133 0.07 -11.84 8.93
CA TYR A 133 -0.35 -13.22 9.16
C TYR A 133 -0.18 -14.12 7.93
N ASP A 134 0.06 -13.52 6.75
CA ASP A 134 0.24 -14.27 5.51
C ASP A 134 1.56 -15.04 5.53
N ASN A 135 1.54 -16.26 4.99
CA ASN A 135 2.72 -17.10 4.89
C ASN A 135 3.71 -16.51 3.88
N GLU A 136 4.98 -16.39 4.28
CA GLU A 136 6.05 -15.89 3.42
C GLU A 136 6.27 -16.74 2.16
N GLU A 137 6.06 -18.07 2.25
CA GLU A 137 6.14 -18.97 1.09
C GLU A 137 5.04 -18.65 0.07
N GLU A 138 3.82 -18.37 0.54
CA GLU A 138 2.71 -17.99 -0.33
C GLU A 138 2.97 -16.64 -1.02
N LYS A 139 3.46 -15.65 -0.28
CA LYS A 139 3.84 -14.35 -0.86
C LYS A 139 4.90 -14.51 -1.95
N ARG A 140 5.93 -15.33 -1.70
CA ARG A 140 6.98 -15.62 -2.67
C ARG A 140 6.47 -16.37 -3.90
N ALA A 141 5.50 -17.27 -3.73
CA ALA A 141 4.93 -18.03 -4.83
C ALA A 141 4.07 -17.17 -5.78
N VAL A 142 3.41 -16.14 -5.24
CA VAL A 142 2.50 -15.27 -6.00
C VAL A 142 3.21 -14.09 -6.64
N ALA A 143 4.15 -13.46 -5.94
CA ALA A 143 4.85 -12.26 -6.39
C ALA A 143 5.90 -12.55 -7.48
N ASP A 144 6.19 -11.55 -8.32
CA ASP A 144 7.30 -11.61 -9.28
C ASP A 144 8.66 -11.46 -8.59
N TYR A 145 8.71 -10.67 -7.52
CA TYR A 145 9.90 -10.37 -6.73
C TYR A 145 9.60 -10.44 -5.25
N TYR A 146 10.64 -10.56 -4.43
CA TYR A 146 10.55 -10.54 -2.98
C TYR A 146 11.74 -9.79 -2.39
N ILE A 147 11.46 -8.90 -1.43
CA ILE A 147 12.47 -8.24 -0.62
C ILE A 147 12.17 -8.40 0.86
N HIS A 148 13.22 -8.49 1.65
CA HIS A 148 13.13 -8.46 3.11
C HIS A 148 13.15 -7.01 3.64
N SER A 149 13.84 -6.12 2.94
CA SER A 149 14.01 -4.71 3.30
C SER A 149 14.24 -3.89 2.03
N PHE A 150 13.78 -2.63 2.03
CA PHE A 150 14.05 -1.69 0.94
C PHE A 150 15.54 -1.34 0.78
N GLU A 151 16.36 -1.62 1.79
CA GLU A 151 17.81 -1.49 1.70
C GLU A 151 18.42 -2.36 0.59
N GLN A 152 17.77 -3.49 0.24
CA GLN A 152 18.17 -4.37 -0.85
C GLN A 152 18.02 -3.72 -2.24
N LEU A 153 17.23 -2.66 -2.34
CA LEU A 153 16.98 -1.91 -3.58
C LEU A 153 17.95 -0.74 -3.76
N ARG A 154 18.84 -0.51 -2.82
CA ARG A 154 19.94 0.45 -2.99
C ARG A 154 20.82 -0.04 -4.12
N GLY A 155 20.83 0.72 -5.20
CA GLY A 155 21.49 0.39 -6.43
C GLY A 155 22.89 -0.19 -6.22
N GLY A 156 23.09 -1.37 -6.78
CA GLY A 156 24.44 -1.88 -6.94
C GLY A 156 25.29 -0.85 -7.69
N LYS A 157 26.45 -0.54 -7.11
CA LYS A 157 27.49 0.24 -7.76
C LYS A 157 27.93 -0.44 -9.05
#